data_6a799ce8b57135ab7cd8f781f83af66b
#
_entry.id   6a799ce8b57135ab7cd8f781f83af66b
#
_cell.length_a   1.000
_cell.length_b   1.000
_cell.length_c   1.000
_cell.angle_alpha   90.00
_cell.angle_beta   90.00
_cell.angle_gamma   90.00
#
_symmetry.space_group_name_H-M   'P 1'
#
loop_
_entity.id
_entity.type
_entity.pdbx_description
1 polymer ?
#
loop_
_entity_poly.entity_id
_entity_poly.type
_entity_poly.pdbx_seq_one_letter_code
_entity_poly.pdbx_strand_id
1 'polypeptide(L)'
;MKALLLADFGAPYYPNLREEHPDLELVEAYSNEDILREIGSTEAVFGYLTAEQFEAAKNLKWIQTLDAGMEGLFNTVPGIVDTDVEVTNSRGAGAPMIGEHGIALMLALARQLPKFWADKSDHRWDQDGALQVVEYLGNKTCGIVGLGKSGREIGWRAKALGMNVIAVDEQPVDGDPIVEDVWGSSKLND
;
A
#
# COMPACT_ATOMS: atom_id res chain seq x y z
N MET A 1 9.92 -1.25 -27.31
CA MET A 1 8.73 -0.68 -26.63
C MET A 1 9.13 0.63 -26.01
N LYS A 2 8.33 1.70 -26.23
CA LYS A 2 8.55 3.00 -25.59
C LYS A 2 7.66 3.10 -24.35
N ALA A 3 8.27 3.39 -23.20
CA ALA A 3 7.58 3.57 -21.93
C ALA A 3 7.82 4.98 -21.38
N LEU A 4 6.74 5.62 -20.93
CA LEU A 4 6.76 6.95 -20.35
C LEU A 4 6.64 6.88 -18.83
N LEU A 5 7.59 7.48 -18.13
CA LEU A 5 7.69 7.50 -16.68
C LEU A 5 7.21 8.87 -16.17
N LEU A 6 6.05 8.89 -15.53
CA LEU A 6 5.37 10.12 -15.10
C LEU A 6 5.62 10.48 -13.63
N ALA A 7 6.21 9.58 -12.87
CA ALA A 7 6.51 9.79 -11.46
C ALA A 7 8.00 10.00 -11.25
N ASP A 8 8.36 11.10 -10.62
CA ASP A 8 9.71 11.36 -10.16
C ASP A 8 9.93 10.69 -8.79
N PHE A 9 10.58 9.54 -8.80
CA PHE A 9 11.03 8.87 -7.55
C PHE A 9 12.43 9.31 -7.13
N GLY A 10 13.04 10.26 -7.84
CA GLY A 10 14.42 10.66 -7.66
C GLY A 10 15.44 9.62 -8.17
N ALA A 11 16.68 10.05 -8.39
CA ALA A 11 17.76 9.09 -8.60
C ALA A 11 17.91 8.23 -7.32
N PRO A 12 18.11 6.90 -7.39
CA PRO A 12 18.69 6.14 -8.51
C PRO A 12 17.77 5.12 -9.20
N TYR A 13 16.44 5.21 -9.08
CA TYR A 13 15.56 4.11 -9.52
C TYR A 13 15.62 3.83 -11.02
N TYR A 14 15.53 4.85 -11.86
CA TYR A 14 15.47 4.68 -13.31
C TYR A 14 16.79 4.32 -13.99
N PRO A 15 17.98 4.72 -13.50
CA PRO A 15 19.24 4.24 -14.08
C PRO A 15 19.37 2.73 -14.07
N ASN A 16 19.04 2.07 -12.96
CA ASN A 16 19.10 0.61 -12.87
C ASN A 16 18.12 -0.06 -13.86
N LEU A 17 16.90 0.50 -14.00
CA LEU A 17 15.90 -0.02 -14.92
C LEU A 17 16.39 0.04 -16.40
N ARG A 18 17.12 1.11 -16.77
CA ARG A 18 17.71 1.23 -18.11
C ARG A 18 18.85 0.24 -18.37
N GLU A 19 19.63 -0.05 -17.33
CA GLU A 19 20.72 -1.03 -17.42
C GLU A 19 20.18 -2.46 -17.53
N GLU A 20 19.14 -2.78 -16.76
CA GLU A 20 18.51 -4.11 -16.77
C GLU A 20 17.68 -4.37 -18.03
N HIS A 21 17.12 -3.32 -18.63
CA HIS A 21 16.23 -3.41 -19.80
C HIS A 21 16.66 -2.48 -20.94
N PRO A 22 17.81 -2.72 -21.57
CA PRO A 22 18.35 -1.85 -22.63
C PRO A 22 17.49 -1.79 -23.90
N ASP A 23 16.59 -2.76 -24.10
CA ASP A 23 15.64 -2.80 -25.22
C ASP A 23 14.42 -1.90 -25.03
N LEU A 24 14.26 -1.29 -23.86
CA LEU A 24 13.19 -0.35 -23.56
C LEU A 24 13.65 1.09 -23.77
N GLU A 25 12.90 1.82 -24.56
CA GLU A 25 13.02 3.28 -24.63
C GLU A 25 12.28 3.89 -23.44
N LEU A 26 13.01 4.20 -22.36
CA LEU A 26 12.45 4.81 -21.15
C LEU A 26 12.60 6.33 -21.20
N VAL A 27 11.48 7.03 -21.25
CA VAL A 27 11.40 8.50 -21.31
C VAL A 27 10.77 9.01 -20.00
N GLU A 28 11.45 9.92 -19.35
CA GLU A 28 10.92 10.64 -18.17
C GLU A 28 10.22 11.92 -18.63
N ALA A 29 8.97 12.12 -18.19
CA ALA A 29 8.19 13.30 -18.50
C ALA A 29 7.34 13.70 -17.28
N TYR A 30 7.61 14.86 -16.71
CA TYR A 30 6.99 15.33 -15.46
C TYR A 30 6.09 16.56 -15.65
N SER A 31 6.19 17.26 -16.78
CA SER A 31 5.31 18.35 -17.12
C SER A 31 4.23 17.90 -18.11
N ASN A 32 3.07 18.58 -18.10
CA ASN A 32 2.01 18.30 -19.07
C ASN A 32 2.50 18.46 -20.52
N GLU A 33 3.35 19.46 -20.78
CA GLU A 33 3.92 19.74 -22.11
C GLU A 33 4.80 18.58 -22.56
N ASP A 34 5.71 18.06 -21.70
CA ASP A 34 6.59 16.94 -22.02
C ASP A 34 5.79 15.66 -22.25
N ILE A 35 4.77 15.41 -21.42
CA ILE A 35 3.90 14.25 -21.57
C ILE A 35 3.17 14.30 -22.92
N LEU A 36 2.53 15.39 -23.25
CA LEU A 36 1.80 15.53 -24.53
C LEU A 36 2.71 15.45 -25.75
N ARG A 37 3.97 15.87 -25.64
CA ARG A 37 4.96 15.72 -26.73
C ARG A 37 5.31 14.24 -26.99
N GLU A 38 5.39 13.42 -25.96
CA GLU A 38 5.90 12.05 -26.05
C GLU A 38 4.79 10.98 -26.14
N ILE A 39 3.60 11.27 -25.61
CA ILE A 39 2.55 10.25 -25.35
C ILE A 39 2.00 9.62 -26.64
N GLY A 40 1.96 10.34 -27.75
CA GLY A 40 1.40 9.84 -29.00
C GLY A 40 2.14 8.63 -29.60
N SER A 41 3.43 8.46 -29.30
CA SER A 41 4.26 7.32 -29.69
C SER A 41 4.51 6.31 -28.59
N THR A 42 3.97 6.55 -27.40
CA THR A 42 4.19 5.73 -26.19
C THR A 42 3.30 4.49 -26.20
N GLU A 43 3.88 3.35 -25.84
CA GLU A 43 3.17 2.06 -25.74
C GLU A 43 2.84 1.70 -24.28
N ALA A 44 3.62 2.17 -23.32
CA ALA A 44 3.41 1.92 -21.89
C ALA A 44 3.58 3.19 -21.05
N VAL A 45 2.79 3.33 -20.00
CA VAL A 45 2.85 4.45 -19.06
C VAL A 45 3.01 3.92 -17.64
N PHE A 46 3.92 4.50 -16.88
CA PHE A 46 4.07 4.29 -15.46
C PHE A 46 3.68 5.56 -14.71
N GLY A 47 2.50 5.57 -14.14
CA GLY A 47 1.90 6.73 -13.48
C GLY A 47 0.43 6.94 -13.86
N TYR A 48 0.01 8.20 -13.84
CA TYR A 48 -1.37 8.60 -14.12
C TYR A 48 -1.44 9.55 -15.29
N LEU A 49 -2.48 9.39 -16.11
CA LEU A 49 -2.79 10.27 -17.21
C LEU A 49 -4.04 11.10 -16.90
N THR A 50 -4.06 12.34 -17.41
CA THR A 50 -5.30 13.10 -17.52
C THR A 50 -6.12 12.59 -18.71
N ALA A 51 -7.41 12.98 -18.80
CA ALA A 51 -8.25 12.63 -19.94
C ALA A 51 -7.64 13.14 -21.27
N GLU A 52 -7.12 14.36 -21.29
CA GLU A 52 -6.45 14.96 -22.47
C GLU A 52 -5.24 14.14 -22.92
N GLN A 53 -4.39 13.74 -21.96
CA GLN A 53 -3.19 12.94 -22.24
C GLN A 53 -3.56 11.54 -22.73
N PHE A 54 -4.61 10.93 -22.17
CA PHE A 54 -5.10 9.63 -22.61
C PHE A 54 -5.69 9.70 -24.04
N GLU A 55 -6.45 10.73 -24.36
CA GLU A 55 -6.96 10.97 -25.73
C GLU A 55 -5.83 11.13 -26.75
N ALA A 56 -4.70 11.72 -26.35
CA ALA A 56 -3.50 11.86 -27.19
C ALA A 56 -2.68 10.56 -27.34
N ALA A 57 -2.90 9.57 -26.47
CA ALA A 57 -2.11 8.34 -26.35
C ALA A 57 -2.50 7.27 -27.40
N LYS A 58 -2.26 7.53 -28.68
CA LYS A 58 -2.76 6.72 -29.81
C LYS A 58 -2.19 5.31 -29.91
N ASN A 59 -1.00 5.06 -29.33
CA ASN A 59 -0.31 3.76 -29.38
C ASN A 59 -0.26 3.06 -28.02
N LEU A 60 -0.97 3.57 -27.02
CA LEU A 60 -0.92 3.06 -25.66
C LEU A 60 -1.53 1.66 -25.58
N LYS A 61 -0.81 0.76 -24.92
CA LYS A 61 -1.19 -0.64 -24.71
C LYS A 61 -1.26 -1.00 -23.24
N TRP A 62 -0.50 -0.29 -22.38
CA TRP A 62 -0.39 -0.64 -20.97
C TRP A 62 -0.22 0.59 -20.08
N ILE A 63 -0.93 0.61 -18.96
CA ILE A 63 -0.75 1.56 -17.85
C ILE A 63 -0.44 0.78 -16.58
N GLN A 64 0.68 1.08 -15.95
CA GLN A 64 0.97 0.68 -14.57
C GLN A 64 0.69 1.86 -13.65
N THR A 65 -0.32 1.76 -12.79
CA THR A 65 -0.58 2.78 -11.76
C THR A 65 0.28 2.57 -10.52
N LEU A 66 0.49 3.66 -9.77
CA LEU A 66 1.33 3.65 -8.57
C LEU A 66 0.58 3.19 -7.33
N ASP A 67 -0.73 3.37 -7.30
CA ASP A 67 -1.57 3.04 -6.16
C ASP A 67 -2.00 1.57 -6.13
N ALA A 68 -2.50 1.16 -4.98
CA ALA A 68 -3.12 -0.15 -4.83
C ALA A 68 -4.53 -0.21 -5.41
N GLY A 69 -5.24 0.93 -5.45
CA GLY A 69 -6.57 1.10 -6.04
C GLY A 69 -6.50 1.60 -7.47
N MET A 70 -7.64 1.52 -8.16
CA MET A 70 -7.79 1.97 -9.55
C MET A 70 -8.73 3.16 -9.68
N GLU A 71 -9.34 3.58 -8.58
CA GLU A 71 -10.40 4.60 -8.54
C GLU A 71 -9.91 5.93 -9.11
N GLY A 72 -8.67 6.30 -8.81
CA GLY A 72 -8.05 7.53 -9.32
C GLY A 72 -8.00 7.57 -10.85
N LEU A 73 -7.58 6.46 -11.47
CA LEU A 73 -7.51 6.36 -12.93
C LEU A 73 -8.91 6.35 -13.55
N PHE A 74 -9.83 5.52 -13.06
CA PHE A 74 -11.17 5.40 -13.62
C PHE A 74 -12.01 6.67 -13.46
N ASN A 75 -11.79 7.44 -12.39
CA ASN A 75 -12.44 8.75 -12.22
C ASN A 75 -11.87 9.80 -13.19
N THR A 76 -10.59 9.75 -13.50
CA THR A 76 -9.93 10.72 -14.39
C THR A 76 -10.10 10.37 -15.86
N VAL A 77 -10.10 9.07 -16.17
CA VAL A 77 -10.19 8.53 -17.54
C VAL A 77 -11.29 7.45 -17.59
N PRO A 78 -12.57 7.80 -17.44
CA PRO A 78 -13.65 6.82 -17.36
C PRO A 78 -13.79 5.98 -18.66
N GLY A 79 -13.43 6.52 -19.81
CA GLY A 79 -13.46 5.81 -21.10
C GLY A 79 -12.42 4.72 -21.27
N ILE A 80 -11.49 4.55 -20.34
CA ILE A 80 -10.45 3.51 -20.43
C ILE A 80 -11.05 2.09 -20.41
N VAL A 81 -12.19 1.92 -19.74
CA VAL A 81 -12.89 0.61 -19.65
C VAL A 81 -13.44 0.11 -20.98
N ASP A 82 -13.57 1.00 -21.96
CA ASP A 82 -14.05 0.69 -23.32
C ASP A 82 -12.91 0.48 -24.33
N THR A 83 -11.67 0.32 -23.83
CA THR A 83 -10.47 0.18 -24.66
C THR A 83 -9.75 -1.15 -24.38
N ASP A 84 -8.84 -1.54 -25.29
CA ASP A 84 -7.97 -2.71 -25.12
C ASP A 84 -6.69 -2.40 -24.31
N VAL A 85 -6.60 -1.23 -23.67
CA VAL A 85 -5.43 -0.87 -22.87
C VAL A 85 -5.42 -1.69 -21.58
N GLU A 86 -4.37 -2.47 -21.39
CA GLU A 86 -4.17 -3.20 -20.13
C GLU A 86 -3.85 -2.22 -19.00
N VAL A 87 -4.48 -2.42 -17.84
CA VAL A 87 -4.22 -1.62 -16.66
C VAL A 87 -3.82 -2.52 -15.50
N THR A 88 -2.67 -2.24 -14.92
CA THR A 88 -2.16 -2.91 -13.73
C THR A 88 -1.91 -1.91 -12.62
N ASN A 89 -1.89 -2.38 -11.38
CA ASN A 89 -1.67 -1.55 -10.20
C ASN A 89 -0.58 -2.11 -9.28
N SER A 90 -0.20 -1.32 -8.29
CA SER A 90 0.82 -1.70 -7.31
C SER A 90 0.23 -2.35 -6.04
N ARG A 91 -0.90 -3.08 -6.17
CA ARG A 91 -1.57 -3.73 -5.05
C ARG A 91 -0.64 -4.66 -4.28
N GLY A 92 -0.44 -4.34 -3.01
CA GLY A 92 0.37 -5.11 -2.07
C GLY A 92 1.83 -4.70 -2.00
N ALA A 93 2.33 -3.83 -2.86
CA ALA A 93 3.69 -3.32 -2.76
C ALA A 93 3.92 -2.57 -1.43
N GLY A 94 2.93 -1.82 -0.96
CA GLY A 94 2.97 -1.13 0.33
C GLY A 94 2.59 -1.98 1.55
N ALA A 95 2.21 -3.25 1.38
CA ALA A 95 1.71 -4.07 2.48
C ALA A 95 2.69 -4.21 3.66
N PRO A 96 4.01 -4.42 3.46
CA PRO A 96 4.97 -4.47 4.57
C PRO A 96 4.99 -3.17 5.39
N MET A 97 4.99 -2.01 4.74
CA MET A 97 4.98 -0.71 5.41
C MET A 97 3.68 -0.49 6.19
N ILE A 98 2.54 -0.89 5.63
CA ILE A 98 1.24 -0.85 6.32
C ILE A 98 1.26 -1.76 7.55
N GLY A 99 1.86 -2.95 7.42
CA GLY A 99 2.02 -3.88 8.53
C GLY A 99 2.86 -3.29 9.67
N GLU A 100 3.99 -2.68 9.34
CA GLU A 100 4.84 -1.98 10.32
C GLU A 100 4.11 -0.83 11.00
N HIS A 101 3.41 -0.01 10.22
CA HIS A 101 2.65 1.12 10.75
C HIS A 101 1.54 0.66 11.70
N GLY A 102 0.77 -0.38 11.32
CA GLY A 102 -0.26 -0.96 12.17
C GLY A 102 0.27 -1.45 13.53
N ILE A 103 1.39 -2.15 13.52
CA ILE A 103 2.06 -2.60 14.75
C ILE A 103 2.62 -1.42 15.55
N ALA A 104 3.19 -0.42 14.91
CA ALA A 104 3.69 0.78 15.59
C ALA A 104 2.56 1.51 16.33
N LEU A 105 1.39 1.68 15.70
CA LEU A 105 0.21 2.27 16.33
C LEU A 105 -0.29 1.43 17.51
N MET A 106 -0.39 0.12 17.33
CA MET A 106 -0.84 -0.81 18.38
C MET A 106 0.10 -0.75 19.58
N LEU A 107 1.41 -0.79 19.36
CA LEU A 107 2.41 -0.65 20.42
C LEU A 107 2.36 0.73 21.08
N ALA A 108 2.21 1.79 20.32
CA ALA A 108 2.11 3.15 20.84
C ALA A 108 0.92 3.29 21.79
N LEU A 109 -0.24 2.72 21.45
CA LEU A 109 -1.43 2.73 22.30
C LEU A 109 -1.25 1.83 23.54
N ALA A 110 -0.81 0.59 23.35
CA ALA A 110 -0.61 -0.35 24.46
C ALA A 110 0.44 0.17 25.47
N ARG A 111 1.46 0.86 25.00
CA ARG A 111 2.50 1.45 25.83
C ARG A 111 2.21 2.87 26.27
N GLN A 112 1.02 3.41 25.95
CA GLN A 112 0.58 4.76 26.35
C GLN A 112 1.55 5.87 25.92
N LEU A 113 2.23 5.71 24.76
CA LEU A 113 3.23 6.69 24.29
C LEU A 113 2.64 8.09 24.11
N PRO A 114 1.40 8.30 23.61
CA PRO A 114 0.81 9.63 23.51
C PRO A 114 0.67 10.33 24.88
N LYS A 115 0.26 9.58 25.92
CA LYS A 115 0.18 10.11 27.28
C LYS A 115 1.55 10.53 27.80
N PHE A 116 2.55 9.66 27.68
CA PHE A 116 3.89 9.95 28.16
C PHE A 116 4.55 11.10 27.39
N TRP A 117 4.22 11.28 26.14
CA TRP A 117 4.67 12.42 25.36
C TRP A 117 4.10 13.74 25.90
N ALA A 118 2.79 13.75 26.24
CA ALA A 118 2.15 14.88 26.87
C ALA A 118 2.75 15.17 28.27
N ASP A 119 2.90 14.12 29.09
CA ASP A 119 3.50 14.25 30.43
C ASP A 119 4.93 14.80 30.39
N LYS A 120 5.74 14.35 29.41
CA LYS A 120 7.08 14.88 29.17
C LYS A 120 7.05 16.38 28.82
N SER A 121 6.13 16.82 27.98
CA SER A 121 5.98 18.23 27.61
C SER A 121 5.64 19.09 28.81
N ASP A 122 4.85 18.55 29.75
CA ASP A 122 4.45 19.20 30.99
C ASP A 122 5.46 19.02 32.15
N HIS A 123 6.63 18.41 31.87
CA HIS A 123 7.62 18.06 32.89
C HIS A 123 7.08 17.19 34.03
N ARG A 124 6.07 16.35 33.75
CA ARG A 124 5.47 15.42 34.72
C ARG A 124 6.14 14.05 34.65
N TRP A 125 6.44 13.49 35.84
CA TRP A 125 6.92 12.13 36.00
C TRP A 125 5.98 11.36 36.90
N ASP A 126 5.16 10.45 36.33
CA ASP A 126 4.19 9.62 37.02
C ASP A 126 4.47 8.14 36.74
N GLN A 127 5.38 7.57 37.55
CA GLN A 127 5.76 6.16 37.38
C GLN A 127 4.64 5.21 37.83
N ASP A 128 3.98 5.49 38.90
CA ASP A 128 2.93 4.63 39.48
C ASP A 128 1.68 4.62 38.59
N GLY A 129 1.26 5.77 38.09
CA GLY A 129 0.17 5.87 37.12
C GLY A 129 0.52 5.23 35.77
N ALA A 130 1.79 5.30 35.36
CA ALA A 130 2.27 4.64 34.16
C ALA A 130 2.11 3.11 34.24
N LEU A 131 2.50 2.48 35.34
CA LEU A 131 2.41 1.03 35.51
C LEU A 131 0.98 0.50 35.51
N GLN A 132 -0.02 1.35 35.85
CA GLN A 132 -1.43 0.96 35.84
C GLN A 132 -2.09 0.96 34.46
N VAL A 133 -1.54 1.69 33.50
CA VAL A 133 -2.16 1.93 32.18
C VAL A 133 -1.44 1.30 31.01
N VAL A 134 -0.15 0.91 31.17
CA VAL A 134 0.58 0.22 30.12
C VAL A 134 0.19 -1.24 30.02
N GLU A 135 0.09 -1.74 28.82
CA GLU A 135 -0.28 -3.12 28.54
C GLU A 135 0.85 -3.87 27.86
N TYR A 136 0.97 -5.15 28.22
CA TYR A 136 1.79 -6.13 27.52
C TYR A 136 0.93 -6.86 26.48
N LEU A 137 1.41 -6.97 25.24
CA LEU A 137 0.63 -7.56 24.16
C LEU A 137 0.74 -9.08 24.07
N GLY A 138 1.79 -9.67 24.60
CA GLY A 138 1.95 -11.13 24.61
C GLY A 138 0.75 -11.83 25.29
N ASN A 139 0.32 -12.93 24.71
CA ASN A 139 -0.87 -13.70 25.08
C ASN A 139 -2.23 -12.98 24.91
N LYS A 140 -2.24 -11.76 24.36
CA LYS A 140 -3.48 -11.09 23.92
C LYS A 140 -3.85 -11.55 22.51
N THR A 141 -5.10 -11.38 22.15
CA THR A 141 -5.60 -11.72 20.83
C THR A 141 -5.59 -10.49 19.92
N CYS A 142 -5.01 -10.62 18.74
CA CYS A 142 -5.10 -9.67 17.64
C CYS A 142 -6.16 -10.16 16.66
N GLY A 143 -7.29 -9.46 16.56
CA GLY A 143 -8.32 -9.71 15.57
C GLY A 143 -8.04 -8.92 14.28
N ILE A 144 -8.05 -9.59 13.14
CA ILE A 144 -7.80 -8.98 11.83
C ILE A 144 -9.07 -9.05 10.99
N VAL A 145 -9.56 -7.91 10.55
CA VAL A 145 -10.68 -7.82 9.60
C VAL A 145 -10.10 -7.60 8.21
N GLY A 146 -10.16 -8.63 7.37
CA GLY A 146 -9.52 -8.69 6.05
C GLY A 146 -8.11 -9.28 6.10
N LEU A 147 -7.96 -10.56 5.77
CA LEU A 147 -6.67 -11.29 5.75
C LEU A 147 -6.00 -11.21 4.37
N GLY A 148 -6.08 -10.07 3.71
CA GLY A 148 -5.33 -9.76 2.49
C GLY A 148 -3.83 -9.52 2.77
N LYS A 149 -3.10 -8.97 1.80
CA LYS A 149 -1.65 -8.73 1.92
C LYS A 149 -1.31 -7.89 3.16
N SER A 150 -2.01 -6.80 3.42
CA SER A 150 -1.77 -5.94 4.60
C SER A 150 -2.15 -6.61 5.92
N GLY A 151 -3.29 -7.31 5.97
CA GLY A 151 -3.70 -8.06 7.17
C GLY A 151 -2.68 -9.13 7.55
N ARG A 152 -2.13 -9.85 6.56
CA ARG A 152 -1.06 -10.84 6.77
C ARG A 152 0.21 -10.21 7.32
N GLU A 153 0.58 -9.04 6.82
CA GLU A 153 1.76 -8.29 7.31
C GLU A 153 1.60 -7.83 8.77
N ILE A 154 0.39 -7.48 9.19
CA ILE A 154 0.08 -7.22 10.61
C ILE A 154 0.11 -8.51 11.39
N GLY A 155 -0.54 -9.57 10.89
CA GLY A 155 -0.72 -10.84 11.59
C GLY A 155 0.58 -11.50 12.00
N TRP A 156 1.53 -11.68 11.06
CA TRP A 156 2.79 -12.34 11.40
C TRP A 156 3.63 -11.51 12.38
N ARG A 157 3.57 -10.17 12.31
CA ARG A 157 4.25 -9.29 13.27
C ARG A 157 3.60 -9.35 14.65
N ALA A 158 2.26 -9.39 14.72
CA ALA A 158 1.52 -9.58 15.98
C ALA A 158 1.88 -10.94 16.62
N LYS A 159 1.97 -11.99 15.81
CA LYS A 159 2.42 -13.32 16.26
C LYS A 159 3.86 -13.28 16.80
N ALA A 160 4.75 -12.54 16.15
CA ALA A 160 6.13 -12.36 16.63
C ALA A 160 6.20 -11.59 17.97
N LEU A 161 5.18 -10.77 18.29
CA LEU A 161 5.02 -10.14 19.61
C LEU A 161 4.38 -11.08 20.65
N GLY A 162 4.15 -12.33 20.32
CA GLY A 162 3.56 -13.34 21.23
C GLY A 162 2.04 -13.23 21.37
N MET A 163 1.36 -12.60 20.41
CA MET A 163 -0.10 -12.54 20.41
C MET A 163 -0.69 -13.78 19.74
N ASN A 164 -1.93 -14.13 20.16
CA ASN A 164 -2.79 -15.01 19.38
C ASN A 164 -3.37 -14.21 18.22
N VAL A 165 -3.44 -14.77 17.02
CA VAL A 165 -3.94 -14.06 15.84
C VAL A 165 -5.13 -14.80 15.26
N ILE A 166 -6.25 -14.10 15.14
CA ILE A 166 -7.49 -14.58 14.51
C ILE A 166 -7.89 -13.62 13.40
N ALA A 167 -8.66 -14.08 12.43
CA ALA A 167 -9.06 -13.23 11.33
C ALA A 167 -10.50 -13.51 10.85
N VAL A 168 -11.08 -12.49 10.24
CA VAL A 168 -12.32 -12.60 9.47
C VAL A 168 -12.02 -12.12 8.04
N ASP A 169 -12.41 -12.90 7.04
CA ASP A 169 -12.24 -12.56 5.62
C ASP A 169 -13.47 -13.01 4.82
N GLU A 170 -13.73 -12.36 3.70
CA GLU A 170 -14.80 -12.78 2.78
C GLU A 170 -14.48 -14.13 2.12
N GLN A 171 -13.21 -14.44 1.97
CA GLN A 171 -12.70 -15.69 1.42
C GLN A 171 -11.79 -16.38 2.44
N PRO A 172 -12.39 -16.99 3.49
CA PRO A 172 -11.60 -17.65 4.53
C PRO A 172 -10.80 -18.82 3.96
N VAL A 173 -9.56 -18.96 4.39
CA VAL A 173 -8.66 -20.05 3.99
C VAL A 173 -8.29 -20.84 5.23
N ASP A 174 -8.54 -22.15 5.19
CA ASP A 174 -8.15 -23.06 6.27
C ASP A 174 -6.63 -23.30 6.28
N GLY A 175 -6.08 -23.46 7.48
CA GLY A 175 -4.66 -23.82 7.65
C GLY A 175 -3.68 -22.69 7.35
N ASP A 176 -4.08 -21.45 7.54
CA ASP A 176 -3.18 -20.30 7.38
C ASP A 176 -2.04 -20.34 8.42
N PRO A 177 -0.78 -20.22 8.02
CA PRO A 177 0.35 -20.35 8.95
C PRO A 177 0.49 -19.18 9.93
N ILE A 178 -0.18 -18.06 9.65
CA ILE A 178 -0.08 -16.83 10.43
C ILE A 178 -1.18 -16.77 11.50
N VAL A 179 -2.39 -17.19 11.17
CA VAL A 179 -3.57 -17.09 12.04
C VAL A 179 -4.01 -18.44 12.55
N GLU A 180 -4.57 -18.48 13.75
CA GLU A 180 -5.11 -19.71 14.36
C GLU A 180 -6.43 -20.10 13.72
N ASP A 181 -7.34 -19.13 13.54
CA ASP A 181 -8.64 -19.31 12.94
C ASP A 181 -8.94 -18.18 11.95
N VAL A 182 -9.49 -18.54 10.79
CA VAL A 182 -10.04 -17.61 9.79
C VAL A 182 -11.51 -17.90 9.58
N TRP A 183 -12.35 -16.95 9.89
CA TRP A 183 -13.80 -17.07 9.73
C TRP A 183 -14.33 -16.24 8.56
N GLY A 184 -15.50 -16.63 8.06
CA GLY A 184 -16.24 -15.81 7.09
C GLY A 184 -16.77 -14.52 7.70
N SER A 185 -17.08 -13.53 6.86
CA SER A 185 -17.56 -12.20 7.25
C SER A 185 -18.82 -12.22 8.13
N SER A 186 -19.63 -13.29 8.05
CA SER A 186 -20.82 -13.48 8.91
C SER A 186 -20.48 -13.58 10.42
N LYS A 187 -19.21 -13.88 10.76
CA LYS A 187 -18.74 -14.00 12.12
C LYS A 187 -18.18 -12.68 12.71
N LEU A 188 -18.22 -11.60 11.97
CA LEU A 188 -17.64 -10.32 12.39
C LEU A 188 -18.31 -9.75 13.67
N ASN A 189 -19.56 -10.09 13.92
CA ASN A 189 -20.35 -9.58 15.05
C ASN A 189 -20.47 -10.57 16.23
N ASP A 190 -19.85 -11.75 16.12
CA ASP A 190 -19.81 -12.76 17.17
C ASP A 190 -18.56 -12.57 18.06
#